data_85d4c2c5495e323b9491a6baccc6952f
#
_entry.id   85d4c2c5495e323b9491a6baccc6952f
#
_cell.length_a   1.000
_cell.length_b   1.000
_cell.length_c   1.000
_cell.angle_alpha   90.00
_cell.angle_beta   90.00
_cell.angle_gamma   90.00
#
_symmetry.space_group_name_H-M   'P 1'
#
loop_
_entity.id
_entity.type
_entity.pdbx_description
1 polymer ?
#
loop_
_entity_poly.entity_id
_entity_poly.type
_entity_poly.pdbx_seq_one_letter_code
_entity_poly.pdbx_strand_id
1 'polypeptide(L)'
;ELFKRAQDKLSAGIPYPCMLGHETRKEDAFKHIIQPARFLPEIKELLFRLRESCPDFIFSNRINLRESEKHYTNSEGAQLDYRGNSINFSIVIKDKNSSNIMDGSYNCLTDFYDGEGVIKDIVKFTQAYKKQVELPERELPVILDLSLIGMFINDFSGERYAAGAGILRDKLHKKTFSENFSLLLDSSSMPHICLFD
;
A
#
# COMPACT_ATOMS: atom_id res chain seq x y z
N GLU A 1 15.85 -20.45 16.81
CA GLU A 1 15.64 -20.70 15.38
C GLU A 1 16.23 -19.59 14.50
N LEU A 2 15.95 -18.30 14.75
CA LEU A 2 16.49 -17.17 13.97
C LEU A 2 18.03 -17.11 14.01
N PHE A 3 18.63 -17.31 15.18
CA PHE A 3 20.08 -17.32 15.32
C PHE A 3 20.75 -18.45 14.52
N LYS A 4 20.15 -19.65 14.50
CA LYS A 4 20.64 -20.75 13.69
C LYS A 4 20.58 -20.46 12.21
N ARG A 5 19.47 -19.87 11.72
CA ARG A 5 19.34 -19.44 10.31
C ARG A 5 20.37 -18.39 9.94
N ALA A 6 20.67 -17.46 10.84
CA ALA A 6 21.71 -16.46 10.62
C ALA A 6 23.11 -17.11 10.52
N GLN A 7 23.43 -18.07 11.40
CA GLN A 7 24.67 -18.84 11.32
C GLN A 7 24.76 -19.68 10.03
N ASP A 8 23.67 -20.32 9.61
CA ASP A 8 23.64 -21.09 8.37
C ASP A 8 23.88 -20.22 7.15
N LYS A 9 23.32 -19.00 7.11
CA LYS A 9 23.59 -18.01 6.04
C LYS A 9 25.04 -17.52 6.08
N LEU A 10 25.59 -17.27 7.26
CA LEU A 10 26.98 -16.85 7.40
C LEU A 10 27.94 -17.93 6.93
N SER A 11 27.69 -19.22 7.29
CA SER A 11 28.49 -20.35 6.86
C SER A 11 28.39 -20.62 5.35
N ALA A 12 27.30 -20.24 4.73
CA ALA A 12 27.12 -20.31 3.28
C ALA A 12 27.91 -19.22 2.52
N GLY A 13 28.58 -18.32 3.22
CA GLY A 13 29.44 -17.28 2.60
C GLY A 13 28.67 -16.26 1.76
N ILE A 14 27.35 -16.10 2.00
CA ILE A 14 26.53 -15.12 1.28
C ILE A 14 26.85 -13.73 1.84
N PRO A 15 27.50 -12.84 1.07
CA PRO A 15 27.83 -11.52 1.55
C PRO A 15 26.56 -10.70 1.76
N TYR A 16 26.53 -9.92 2.85
CA TYR A 16 25.48 -8.93 3.02
C TYR A 16 25.69 -7.78 2.02
N PRO A 17 24.75 -7.50 1.13
CA PRO A 17 25.00 -6.63 -0.03
C PRO A 17 25.04 -5.14 0.31
N CYS A 18 24.75 -4.75 1.55
CA CYS A 18 24.63 -3.35 1.96
C CYS A 18 25.57 -3.05 3.12
N MET A 19 26.11 -1.83 3.14
CA MET A 19 26.76 -1.30 4.36
C MET A 19 25.70 -1.08 5.43
N LEU A 20 25.97 -1.57 6.63
CA LEU A 20 25.08 -1.36 7.77
C LEU A 20 25.16 0.11 8.18
N GLY A 21 24.00 0.75 8.34
CA GLY A 21 23.93 2.10 8.90
C GLY A 21 24.27 2.11 10.39
N HIS A 22 24.65 3.27 10.90
CA HIS A 22 24.93 3.55 12.33
C HIS A 22 24.06 4.68 12.88
N GLU A 23 22.96 4.98 12.20
CA GLU A 23 22.06 6.07 12.58
C GLU A 23 21.29 5.75 13.85
N THR A 24 21.09 6.78 14.68
CA THR A 24 20.14 6.74 15.79
C THR A 24 18.98 7.66 15.46
N ARG A 25 17.77 7.09 15.41
CA ARG A 25 16.55 7.84 15.10
C ARG A 25 15.38 7.33 15.92
N LYS A 26 14.60 8.26 16.43
CA LYS A 26 13.32 7.97 17.06
C LYS A 26 12.23 8.79 16.38
N GLU A 27 11.18 8.11 15.93
CA GLU A 27 10.03 8.73 15.29
C GLU A 27 8.75 8.27 15.97
N ASP A 28 7.97 9.23 16.45
CA ASP A 28 6.63 9.02 16.97
C ASP A 28 5.62 9.68 16.04
N ALA A 29 5.08 8.87 15.13
CA ALA A 29 4.04 9.25 14.17
C ALA A 29 2.63 8.83 14.64
N PHE A 30 2.47 8.51 15.92
CA PHE A 30 1.19 8.08 16.47
C PHE A 30 0.19 9.23 16.47
N LYS A 31 -0.99 9.00 15.91
CA LYS A 31 -2.10 9.95 15.85
C LYS A 31 -3.36 9.40 16.48
N HIS A 32 -4.18 10.28 17.01
CA HIS A 32 -5.49 9.89 17.53
C HIS A 32 -6.51 9.80 16.39
N ILE A 33 -6.48 8.69 15.61
CA ILE A 33 -7.33 8.49 14.42
C ILE A 33 -8.79 8.36 14.81
N ILE A 34 -9.07 7.46 15.77
CA ILE A 34 -10.41 7.21 16.30
C ILE A 34 -10.27 6.53 17.66
N GLN A 35 -11.16 6.83 18.59
CA GLN A 35 -11.19 6.13 19.87
C GLN A 35 -11.56 4.66 19.66
N PRO A 36 -10.82 3.68 20.23
CA PRO A 36 -11.09 2.25 20.03
C PRO A 36 -12.55 1.86 20.33
N ALA A 37 -13.15 2.44 21.35
CA ALA A 37 -14.55 2.19 21.71
C ALA A 37 -15.56 2.68 20.65
N ARG A 38 -15.19 3.69 19.86
CA ARG A 38 -16.03 4.25 18.78
C ARG A 38 -15.77 3.61 17.42
N PHE A 39 -14.68 2.89 17.25
CA PHE A 39 -14.28 2.32 15.96
C PHE A 39 -15.39 1.46 15.34
N LEU A 40 -15.88 0.47 16.07
CA LEU A 40 -16.91 -0.42 15.54
C LEU A 40 -18.26 0.27 15.27
N PRO A 41 -18.78 1.14 16.14
CA PRO A 41 -19.97 1.95 15.85
C PRO A 41 -19.82 2.80 14.58
N GLU A 42 -18.72 3.53 14.44
CA GLU A 42 -18.46 4.41 13.27
C GLU A 42 -18.40 3.61 11.96
N ILE A 43 -17.73 2.43 11.98
CA ILE A 43 -17.67 1.58 10.79
C ILE A 43 -19.03 0.99 10.43
N LYS A 44 -19.84 0.61 11.41
CA LYS A 44 -21.21 0.14 11.17
C LYS A 44 -22.07 1.23 10.54
N GLU A 45 -21.98 2.45 11.04
CA GLU A 45 -22.67 3.60 10.49
C GLU A 45 -22.24 3.92 9.06
N LEU A 46 -20.91 3.94 8.81
CA LEU A 46 -20.35 4.09 7.47
C LEU A 46 -20.95 3.07 6.48
N LEU A 47 -20.94 1.79 6.85
CA LEU A 47 -21.45 0.73 5.98
C LEU A 47 -22.96 0.79 5.78
N PHE A 48 -23.71 1.21 6.79
CA PHE A 48 -25.14 1.44 6.69
C PHE A 48 -25.43 2.54 5.67
N ARG A 49 -24.80 3.70 5.81
CA ARG A 49 -24.95 4.83 4.90
C ARG A 49 -24.51 4.52 3.46
N LEU A 50 -23.46 3.73 3.28
CA LEU A 50 -23.05 3.25 1.96
C LEU A 50 -24.17 2.42 1.29
N ARG A 51 -24.81 1.52 2.03
CA ARG A 51 -25.90 0.69 1.51
C ARG A 51 -27.12 1.51 1.15
N GLU A 52 -27.45 2.53 1.95
CA GLU A 52 -28.54 3.46 1.63
C GLU A 52 -28.23 4.31 0.39
N SER A 53 -26.98 4.82 0.28
CA SER A 53 -26.59 5.68 -0.83
C SER A 53 -26.41 4.92 -2.15
N CYS A 54 -26.12 3.62 -2.08
CA CYS A 54 -25.86 2.77 -3.26
C CYS A 54 -26.67 1.46 -3.20
N PRO A 55 -28.02 1.51 -3.24
CA PRO A 55 -28.89 0.34 -3.00
C PRO A 55 -28.71 -0.78 -4.02
N ASP A 56 -28.20 -0.49 -5.22
CA ASP A 56 -27.98 -1.49 -6.28
C ASP A 56 -26.66 -2.26 -6.10
N PHE A 57 -25.85 -1.89 -5.12
CA PHE A 57 -24.53 -2.49 -4.89
C PHE A 57 -24.49 -3.30 -3.59
N ILE A 58 -23.60 -4.28 -3.58
CA ILE A 58 -23.21 -5.07 -2.39
C ILE A 58 -21.79 -4.68 -2.03
N PHE A 59 -21.57 -4.50 -0.73
CA PHE A 59 -20.26 -4.16 -0.18
C PHE A 59 -19.75 -5.28 0.72
N SER A 60 -18.60 -5.84 0.41
CA SER A 60 -17.80 -6.67 1.32
C SER A 60 -16.61 -5.85 1.77
N ASN A 61 -16.30 -5.89 3.05
CA ASN A 61 -15.32 -4.98 3.61
C ASN A 61 -14.33 -5.65 4.55
N ARG A 62 -13.13 -5.10 4.58
CA ARG A 62 -12.12 -5.34 5.58
C ARG A 62 -11.54 -3.99 6.00
N ILE A 63 -11.93 -3.51 7.17
CA ILE A 63 -11.47 -2.23 7.70
C ILE A 63 -10.70 -2.51 8.98
N ASN A 64 -9.44 -2.07 9.03
CA ASN A 64 -8.53 -2.34 10.13
C ASN A 64 -7.95 -1.03 10.68
N LEU A 65 -7.98 -0.88 11.99
CA LEU A 65 -7.14 0.06 12.71
C LEU A 65 -5.89 -0.69 13.17
N ARG A 66 -4.72 -0.20 12.79
CA ARG A 66 -3.43 -0.81 13.10
C ARG A 66 -2.57 0.15 13.90
N GLU A 67 -2.00 -0.34 14.97
CA GLU A 67 -0.90 0.31 15.69
C GLU A 67 0.36 -0.52 15.48
N SER A 68 1.49 0.13 15.35
CA SER A 68 2.78 -0.53 15.16
C SER A 68 3.87 0.18 15.94
N GLU A 69 4.69 -0.61 16.58
CA GLU A 69 5.98 -0.21 17.13
C GLU A 69 7.05 -1.05 16.46
N LYS A 70 8.11 -0.41 16.00
CA LYS A 70 9.24 -1.06 15.36
C LYS A 70 10.52 -0.59 16.05
N HIS A 71 11.35 -1.55 16.38
CA HIS A 71 12.67 -1.33 16.95
C HIS A 71 13.69 -2.06 16.08
N TYR A 72 14.63 -1.32 15.56
CA TYR A 72 15.72 -1.89 14.78
C TYR A 72 17.05 -1.55 15.45
N THR A 73 17.89 -2.56 15.60
CA THR A 73 19.27 -2.42 16.08
C THR A 73 20.19 -3.28 15.24
N ASN A 74 21.43 -2.86 15.06
CA ASN A 74 22.43 -3.65 14.38
C ASN A 74 23.78 -3.65 15.13
N SER A 75 24.77 -4.40 14.64
CA SER A 75 26.11 -4.50 15.21
C SER A 75 26.94 -3.22 15.07
N GLU A 76 26.59 -2.34 14.15
CA GLU A 76 27.26 -1.05 13.91
C GLU A 76 26.69 0.08 14.77
N GLY A 77 25.78 -0.24 15.69
CA GLY A 77 25.24 0.70 16.67
C GLY A 77 24.03 1.50 16.20
N ALA A 78 23.40 1.14 15.07
CA ALA A 78 22.14 1.76 14.70
C ALA A 78 21.05 1.45 15.73
N GLN A 79 20.24 2.46 16.03
CA GLN A 79 19.05 2.35 16.86
C GLN A 79 17.93 3.14 16.23
N LEU A 80 16.99 2.46 15.63
CA LEU A 80 15.85 3.09 14.97
C LEU A 80 14.56 2.65 15.67
N ASP A 81 13.86 3.62 16.25
CA ASP A 81 12.58 3.42 16.93
C ASP A 81 11.49 4.13 16.16
N TYR A 82 10.44 3.42 15.85
CA TYR A 82 9.26 3.97 15.21
C TYR A 82 8.01 3.55 15.95
N ARG A 83 7.09 4.49 16.16
CA ARG A 83 5.73 4.23 16.61
C ARG A 83 4.76 4.95 15.70
N GLY A 84 3.74 4.25 15.22
CA GLY A 84 2.71 4.84 14.38
C GLY A 84 1.44 4.02 14.35
N ASN A 85 0.39 4.63 13.80
CA ASN A 85 -0.87 3.95 13.57
C ASN A 85 -1.47 4.37 12.22
N SER A 86 -2.36 3.53 11.71
CA SER A 86 -3.07 3.77 10.46
C SER A 86 -4.42 3.10 10.45
N ILE A 87 -5.33 3.62 9.63
CA ILE A 87 -6.58 2.96 9.28
C ILE A 87 -6.53 2.54 7.82
N ASN A 88 -6.87 1.28 7.56
CA ASN A 88 -6.93 0.73 6.22
C ASN A 88 -8.35 0.37 5.87
N PHE A 89 -8.86 0.96 4.81
CA PHE A 89 -10.14 0.61 4.18
C PHE A 89 -9.88 -0.28 2.99
N SER A 90 -10.48 -1.46 2.96
CA SER A 90 -10.53 -2.33 1.79
C SER A 90 -11.99 -2.77 1.60
N ILE A 91 -12.67 -2.12 0.65
CA ILE A 91 -14.09 -2.32 0.40
C ILE A 91 -14.25 -2.82 -1.02
N VAL A 92 -14.73 -4.05 -1.18
CA VAL A 92 -15.07 -4.64 -2.47
C VAL A 92 -16.49 -4.19 -2.83
N ILE A 93 -16.67 -3.80 -4.09
CA ILE A 93 -17.91 -3.26 -4.63
C ILE A 93 -18.40 -4.20 -5.71
N LYS A 94 -19.65 -4.65 -5.61
CA LYS A 94 -20.31 -5.53 -6.59
C LYS A 94 -21.68 -4.99 -6.93
N ASP A 95 -21.96 -4.79 -8.22
CA ASP A 95 -23.31 -4.54 -8.71
C ASP A 95 -24.17 -5.81 -8.58
N LYS A 96 -25.39 -5.69 -8.06
CA LYS A 96 -26.31 -6.82 -7.85
C LYS A 96 -26.67 -7.54 -9.13
N ASN A 97 -26.66 -6.83 -10.26
CA ASN A 97 -27.00 -7.35 -11.57
C ASN A 97 -25.79 -7.83 -12.38
N SER A 98 -24.58 -7.62 -11.89
CA SER A 98 -23.37 -8.07 -12.56
C SER A 98 -23.14 -9.56 -12.37
N SER A 99 -22.66 -10.24 -13.40
CA SER A 99 -22.20 -11.63 -13.31
C SER A 99 -20.76 -11.76 -12.77
N ASN A 100 -20.05 -10.66 -12.62
CA ASN A 100 -18.69 -10.64 -12.08
C ASN A 100 -18.68 -11.01 -10.60
N ILE A 101 -17.57 -11.52 -10.12
CA ILE A 101 -17.34 -11.73 -8.66
C ILE A 101 -17.18 -10.38 -7.96
N MET A 102 -16.59 -9.40 -8.66
CA MET A 102 -16.27 -8.06 -8.17
C MET A 102 -16.31 -7.09 -9.34
N ASP A 103 -16.86 -5.91 -9.14
CA ASP A 103 -16.94 -4.85 -10.15
C ASP A 103 -16.02 -3.67 -9.83
N GLY A 104 -15.53 -3.60 -8.61
CA GLY A 104 -14.55 -2.62 -8.20
C GLY A 104 -14.12 -2.79 -6.75
N SER A 105 -13.17 -1.97 -6.35
CA SER A 105 -12.71 -1.90 -4.96
C SER A 105 -12.33 -0.47 -4.59
N TYR A 106 -12.52 -0.14 -3.32
CA TYR A 106 -11.98 1.05 -2.69
C TYR A 106 -10.92 0.63 -1.69
N ASN A 107 -9.69 1.08 -1.90
CA ASN A 107 -8.57 0.80 -1.03
C ASN A 107 -7.92 2.13 -0.62
N CYS A 108 -7.85 2.38 0.69
CA CYS A 108 -7.27 3.59 1.24
C CYS A 108 -6.56 3.28 2.54
N LEU A 109 -5.28 3.64 2.62
CA LEU A 109 -4.47 3.62 3.83
C LEU A 109 -4.21 5.06 4.25
N THR A 110 -4.59 5.42 5.47
CA THR A 110 -4.48 6.79 5.97
C THR A 110 -4.23 6.82 7.47
N ASP A 111 -3.82 7.96 7.98
CA ASP A 111 -3.58 8.22 9.40
C ASP A 111 -4.67 9.10 10.05
N PHE A 112 -5.81 9.25 9.38
CA PHE A 112 -7.01 9.90 9.89
C PHE A 112 -8.28 9.17 9.43
N TYR A 113 -9.39 9.36 10.13
CA TYR A 113 -10.69 8.81 9.77
C TYR A 113 -11.53 9.86 9.05
N ASP A 114 -11.91 9.59 7.81
CA ASP A 114 -12.83 10.39 7.01
C ASP A 114 -13.92 9.51 6.39
N GLY A 115 -14.95 9.20 7.18
CA GLY A 115 -16.09 8.40 6.71
C GLY A 115 -16.89 9.07 5.59
N GLU A 116 -17.00 10.41 5.61
CA GLU A 116 -17.72 11.17 4.56
C GLU A 116 -16.96 11.10 3.22
N GLY A 117 -15.64 11.27 3.24
CA GLY A 117 -14.80 11.13 2.05
C GLY A 117 -14.91 9.74 1.44
N VAL A 118 -14.86 8.70 2.26
CA VAL A 118 -15.04 7.30 1.82
C VAL A 118 -16.39 7.11 1.12
N ILE A 119 -17.50 7.60 1.72
CA ILE A 119 -18.82 7.50 1.12
C ILE A 119 -18.87 8.25 -0.22
N LYS A 120 -18.39 9.49 -0.25
CA LYS A 120 -18.38 10.33 -1.45
C LYS A 120 -17.63 9.66 -2.61
N ASP A 121 -16.46 9.08 -2.34
CA ASP A 121 -15.65 8.45 -3.37
C ASP A 121 -16.31 7.17 -3.90
N ILE A 122 -16.88 6.35 -3.02
CA ILE A 122 -17.60 5.14 -3.43
C ILE A 122 -18.87 5.48 -4.20
N VAL A 123 -19.65 6.49 -3.79
CA VAL A 123 -20.82 6.97 -4.53
C VAL A 123 -20.43 7.46 -5.93
N LYS A 124 -19.35 8.24 -6.03
CA LYS A 124 -18.81 8.69 -7.31
C LYS A 124 -18.41 7.51 -8.21
N PHE A 125 -17.73 6.51 -7.65
CA PHE A 125 -17.37 5.29 -8.38
C PHE A 125 -18.61 4.57 -8.89
N THR A 126 -19.61 4.30 -8.04
CA THR A 126 -20.83 3.57 -8.42
C THR A 126 -21.66 4.30 -9.48
N GLN A 127 -21.70 5.63 -9.43
CA GLN A 127 -22.33 6.46 -10.46
C GLN A 127 -21.58 6.40 -11.81
N ALA A 128 -20.25 6.41 -11.77
CA ALA A 128 -19.42 6.29 -12.96
C ALA A 128 -19.52 4.88 -13.57
N TYR A 129 -19.52 3.84 -12.75
CA TYR A 129 -19.65 2.44 -13.17
C TYR A 129 -20.93 2.19 -14.00
N LYS A 130 -22.03 2.84 -13.64
CA LYS A 130 -23.31 2.71 -14.39
C LYS A 130 -23.30 3.40 -15.76
N LYS A 131 -22.31 4.24 -16.05
CA LYS A 131 -22.18 4.93 -17.34
C LYS A 131 -21.36 4.06 -18.29
N GLN A 132 -22.05 3.26 -19.09
CA GLN A 132 -21.41 2.52 -20.17
C GLN A 132 -21.05 3.47 -21.30
N VAL A 133 -19.82 3.36 -21.80
CA VAL A 133 -19.34 4.06 -22.98
C VAL A 133 -18.71 3.05 -23.92
N GLU A 134 -18.97 3.19 -25.22
CA GLU A 134 -18.26 2.42 -26.22
C GLU A 134 -16.81 2.94 -26.32
N LEU A 135 -15.85 2.03 -26.26
CA LEU A 135 -14.47 2.37 -26.48
C LEU A 135 -14.23 2.61 -27.96
N PRO A 136 -13.66 3.76 -28.36
CA PRO A 136 -13.32 3.99 -29.76
C PRO A 136 -12.20 3.05 -30.21
N GLU A 137 -12.26 2.61 -31.46
CA GLU A 137 -11.23 1.77 -32.11
C GLU A 137 -9.97 2.59 -32.46
N ARG A 138 -9.33 3.18 -31.44
CA ARG A 138 -8.08 3.95 -31.58
C ARG A 138 -7.24 3.84 -30.31
N GLU A 139 -5.96 4.16 -30.41
CA GLU A 139 -5.11 4.31 -29.25
C GLU A 139 -5.62 5.43 -28.33
N LEU A 140 -5.71 5.14 -27.05
CA LEU A 140 -6.16 6.06 -26.02
C LEU A 140 -5.08 6.23 -24.96
N PRO A 141 -4.90 7.44 -24.39
CA PRO A 141 -4.12 7.60 -23.20
C PRO A 141 -4.79 6.82 -22.04
N VAL A 142 -3.98 6.07 -21.30
CA VAL A 142 -4.44 5.27 -20.17
C VAL A 142 -3.91 5.85 -18.88
N ILE A 143 -4.80 6.09 -17.93
CA ILE A 143 -4.42 6.41 -16.54
C ILE A 143 -4.42 5.09 -15.76
N LEU A 144 -3.25 4.72 -15.26
CA LEU A 144 -3.09 3.51 -14.47
C LEU A 144 -3.30 3.84 -12.98
N ASP A 145 -4.05 3.00 -12.31
CA ASP A 145 -4.18 2.99 -10.86
C ASP A 145 -2.86 2.54 -10.19
N LEU A 146 -2.63 2.97 -8.96
CA LEU A 146 -1.45 2.62 -8.17
C LEU A 146 -1.27 1.10 -8.01
N SER A 147 -2.34 0.34 -7.95
CA SER A 147 -2.27 -1.13 -7.84
C SER A 147 -1.68 -1.78 -9.08
N LEU A 148 -1.97 -1.24 -10.27
CA LEU A 148 -1.36 -1.68 -11.53
C LEU A 148 0.09 -1.20 -11.65
N ILE A 149 0.37 0.03 -11.23
CA ILE A 149 1.74 0.56 -11.18
C ILE A 149 2.60 -0.29 -10.24
N GLY A 150 2.06 -0.75 -9.12
CA GLY A 150 2.75 -1.63 -8.16
C GLY A 150 3.29 -2.91 -8.80
N MET A 151 2.61 -3.46 -9.81
CA MET A 151 3.11 -4.63 -10.55
C MET A 151 4.39 -4.31 -11.33
N PHE A 152 4.47 -3.13 -11.95
CA PHE A 152 5.67 -2.68 -12.65
C PHE A 152 6.80 -2.32 -11.67
N ILE A 153 6.47 -1.62 -10.58
CA ILE A 153 7.46 -1.20 -9.58
C ILE A 153 8.10 -2.40 -8.88
N ASN A 154 7.39 -3.51 -8.73
CA ASN A 154 7.95 -4.72 -8.12
C ASN A 154 9.18 -5.27 -8.87
N ASP A 155 9.31 -5.01 -10.17
CA ASP A 155 10.51 -5.38 -10.95
C ASP A 155 11.72 -4.48 -10.64
N PHE A 156 11.52 -3.35 -9.99
CA PHE A 156 12.59 -2.45 -9.52
C PHE A 156 13.06 -2.77 -8.09
N SER A 157 12.50 -3.80 -7.44
CA SER A 157 12.92 -4.14 -6.08
C SER A 157 14.38 -4.60 -6.07
N GLY A 158 15.16 -4.06 -5.12
CA GLY A 158 16.56 -4.44 -4.94
C GLY A 158 16.76 -5.93 -4.69
N GLU A 159 15.79 -6.57 -4.03
CA GLU A 159 15.79 -8.01 -3.77
C GLU A 159 15.74 -8.83 -5.06
N ARG A 160 14.83 -8.50 -5.98
CA ARG A 160 14.74 -9.18 -7.28
C ARG A 160 15.99 -8.96 -8.12
N TYR A 161 16.52 -7.75 -8.03
CA TYR A 161 17.74 -7.41 -8.72
C TYR A 161 18.94 -8.22 -8.20
N ALA A 162 19.12 -8.28 -6.88
CA ALA A 162 20.16 -9.06 -6.21
C ALA A 162 20.04 -10.57 -6.46
N ALA A 163 18.82 -11.08 -6.60
CA ALA A 163 18.53 -12.47 -6.94
C ALA A 163 18.74 -12.79 -8.43
N GLY A 164 19.12 -11.82 -9.27
CA GLY A 164 19.23 -12.01 -10.71
C GLY A 164 17.88 -12.30 -11.38
N ALA A 165 16.77 -11.98 -10.72
CA ALA A 165 15.40 -12.16 -11.20
C ALA A 165 14.83 -10.82 -11.69
N GLY A 166 13.95 -10.88 -12.67
CA GLY A 166 13.29 -9.70 -13.21
C GLY A 166 13.89 -9.18 -14.50
N ILE A 167 13.18 -8.27 -15.15
CA ILE A 167 13.52 -7.72 -16.49
C ILE A 167 14.74 -6.79 -16.47
N LEU A 168 15.12 -6.31 -15.29
CA LEU A 168 16.22 -5.36 -15.11
C LEU A 168 17.54 -5.97 -14.67
N ARG A 169 17.62 -7.29 -14.47
CA ARG A 169 18.79 -8.00 -13.91
C ARG A 169 20.14 -7.63 -14.54
N ASP A 170 20.16 -7.40 -15.88
CA ASP A 170 21.38 -7.10 -16.63
C ASP A 170 21.50 -5.61 -17.01
N LYS A 171 20.70 -4.74 -16.36
CA LYS A 171 20.57 -3.33 -16.74
C LYS A 171 21.23 -2.35 -15.75
N LEU A 172 21.95 -2.84 -14.74
CA LEU A 172 22.66 -1.97 -13.80
C LEU A 172 23.61 -1.05 -14.55
N HIS A 173 23.60 0.23 -14.22
CA HIS A 173 24.38 1.30 -14.85
C HIS A 173 24.12 1.51 -16.36
N LYS A 174 23.04 0.91 -16.90
CA LYS A 174 22.64 1.12 -18.29
C LYS A 174 21.39 2.00 -18.35
N LYS A 175 21.34 2.93 -19.30
CA LYS A 175 20.11 3.68 -19.59
C LYS A 175 19.06 2.71 -20.14
N THR A 176 18.00 2.49 -19.34
CA THR A 176 16.97 1.49 -19.65
C THR A 176 15.65 2.14 -20.05
N PHE A 177 15.38 3.36 -19.56
CA PHE A 177 14.13 4.07 -19.77
C PHE A 177 14.34 5.35 -20.57
N SER A 178 13.26 5.86 -21.16
CA SER A 178 13.27 7.18 -21.82
C SER A 178 13.52 8.30 -20.81
N GLU A 179 13.88 9.48 -21.33
CA GLU A 179 14.10 10.68 -20.49
C GLU A 179 12.81 11.20 -19.84
N ASN A 180 11.66 10.75 -20.36
CA ASN A 180 10.33 11.11 -19.81
C ASN A 180 9.93 10.22 -18.62
N PHE A 181 10.73 9.21 -18.25
CA PHE A 181 10.46 8.35 -17.11
C PHE A 181 11.25 8.84 -15.89
N SER A 182 10.54 9.15 -14.83
CA SER A 182 11.12 9.48 -13.52
C SER A 182 10.50 8.61 -12.45
N LEU A 183 11.32 8.01 -11.61
CA LEU A 183 10.91 7.28 -10.42
C LEU A 183 11.55 7.94 -9.20
N LEU A 184 10.73 8.50 -8.34
CA LEU A 184 11.15 9.09 -7.08
C LEU A 184 10.71 8.19 -5.93
N LEU A 185 11.66 7.70 -5.13
CA LEU A 185 11.39 7.03 -3.87
C LEU A 185 11.44 8.07 -2.75
N ASP A 186 10.27 8.47 -2.27
CA ASP A 186 10.12 9.43 -1.19
C ASP A 186 9.23 8.86 -0.09
N SER A 187 9.86 8.40 0.99
CA SER A 187 9.17 7.90 2.18
C SER A 187 8.75 9.02 3.13
N SER A 188 9.29 10.24 2.99
CA SER A 188 9.05 11.35 3.91
C SER A 188 7.63 11.91 3.83
N SER A 189 6.96 11.75 2.68
CA SER A 189 5.60 12.23 2.43
C SER A 189 4.51 11.29 2.97
N MET A 190 4.86 10.11 3.49
CA MET A 190 3.91 9.11 3.97
C MET A 190 4.09 8.83 5.47
N PRO A 191 3.45 9.61 6.35
CA PRO A 191 3.69 9.56 7.80
C PRO A 191 3.29 8.22 8.46
N HIS A 192 2.55 7.38 7.77
CA HIS A 192 2.13 6.05 8.24
C HIS A 192 3.06 4.92 7.75
N ILE A 193 4.09 5.25 6.96
CA ILE A 193 5.11 4.29 6.49
C ILE A 193 6.37 4.46 7.34
N CYS A 194 6.84 3.35 7.89
CA CYS A 194 8.09 3.33 8.61
C CYS A 194 9.28 3.58 7.67
N LEU A 195 10.11 4.57 7.98
CA LEU A 195 11.22 5.03 7.13
C LEU A 195 12.43 4.06 7.08
N PHE A 196 12.38 2.96 7.83
CA PHE A 196 13.48 1.98 7.90
C PHE A 196 13.00 0.53 7.69
N ASP A 197 11.99 0.36 6.86
CA ASP A 197 11.54 -0.97 6.40
C ASP A 197 12.43 -1.51 5.29
#